data_9c16faa579477554788277fc2d0bcb63
#
_entry.id   9c16faa579477554788277fc2d0bcb63
#
_cell.length_a   1.000
_cell.length_b   1.000
_cell.length_c   1.000
_cell.angle_alpha   90.00
_cell.angle_beta   90.00
_cell.angle_gamma   90.00
#
_symmetry.space_group_name_H-M   'P 1'
#
loop_
_entity.id
_entity.type
_entity.pdbx_description
1 polymer ?
#
loop_
_entity_poly.entity_id
_entity_poly.type
_entity_poly.pdbx_seq_one_letter_code
_entity_poly.pdbx_strand_id
1 'polypeptide(L)'
;MIRFSLLFASVAALFVSCASSPDLSRIDIPASGRCPALVTVSGSAEEGGTLNRAAPPAGIKCMKTEEARVLVAQYEADMNEYLAAGNYAAALDSFNKAADILASLKTEPESASTIRETMGTALKAVRVVQVSSPGDTVPGKAFSRSFAIKVTAERDGVETSLAGVPCAVRYPAYREDGSVEDGSADLVTDESGTASFTAPVPATSGKNTVSITANFPIRDAVLVEQLRQDGADRALSVSFVHGVETVKKSIPTTIAILDYDKNGKPLLSYSQTATKLLRPLIQKGFSRIGMADFPRQIAAGDEEKLIAAARAQFGGGVQRFMYGTNRITSLEQGSDGQWTCTMSVELSVWDFVRNEKTYMTTITHTAVGSSEYAAMETARNELAGSLLVDDLRYNL
;
A
#
# COMPACT_ATOMS: atom_id res chain seq x y z
N MET A 1 -47.38 -29.38 18.37
CA MET A 1 -47.93 -28.03 18.24
C MET A 1 -47.56 -27.23 19.48
N ILE A 2 -46.47 -26.50 19.44
CA ILE A 2 -46.21 -25.43 20.40
C ILE A 2 -45.40 -24.37 19.61
N ARG A 3 -46.02 -23.21 19.38
CA ARG A 3 -45.40 -22.04 18.75
C ARG A 3 -44.61 -21.28 19.82
N PHE A 4 -43.31 -21.07 19.63
CA PHE A 4 -42.54 -20.09 20.35
C PHE A 4 -42.37 -18.84 19.49
N SER A 5 -43.05 -17.77 19.91
CA SER A 5 -42.81 -16.41 19.41
C SER A 5 -41.59 -15.82 20.15
N LEU A 6 -40.55 -15.52 19.43
CA LEU A 6 -39.41 -14.75 19.94
C LEU A 6 -39.64 -13.25 19.66
N LEU A 7 -39.89 -12.51 20.74
CA LEU A 7 -39.85 -11.04 20.76
C LEU A 7 -38.41 -10.58 20.55
N PHE A 8 -38.16 -9.86 19.47
CA PHE A 8 -36.95 -9.02 19.33
C PHE A 8 -37.18 -7.70 20.09
N ALA A 9 -36.50 -7.55 21.22
CA ALA A 9 -36.38 -6.27 21.92
C ALA A 9 -35.20 -5.50 21.28
N SER A 10 -35.54 -4.46 20.52
CA SER A 10 -34.57 -3.49 20.00
C SER A 10 -34.09 -2.61 21.14
N VAL A 11 -32.86 -2.80 21.61
CA VAL A 11 -32.19 -1.86 22.50
C VAL A 11 -31.57 -0.76 21.64
N ALA A 12 -32.26 0.38 21.54
CA ALA A 12 -31.69 1.61 21.01
C ALA A 12 -30.77 2.19 22.08
N ALA A 13 -29.47 2.02 21.91
CA ALA A 13 -28.46 2.72 22.72
C ALA A 13 -28.43 4.20 22.31
N LEU A 14 -29.05 5.05 23.09
CA LEU A 14 -28.88 6.51 23.01
C LEU A 14 -27.47 6.84 23.51
N PHE A 15 -26.55 7.08 22.59
CA PHE A 15 -25.31 7.77 22.89
C PHE A 15 -25.63 9.26 23.11
N VAL A 16 -25.80 9.64 24.38
CA VAL A 16 -25.75 11.04 24.76
C VAL A 16 -24.29 11.46 24.74
N SER A 17 -23.85 12.03 23.64
CA SER A 17 -22.61 12.79 23.56
C SER A 17 -22.83 14.08 24.36
N CYS A 18 -22.27 14.15 25.56
CA CYS A 18 -22.09 15.41 26.25
C CYS A 18 -20.97 16.21 25.57
N ALA A 19 -21.26 16.75 24.39
CA ALA A 19 -20.51 17.89 23.89
C ALA A 19 -20.99 19.10 24.74
N SER A 20 -20.12 19.54 25.67
CA SER A 20 -20.29 20.85 26.30
C SER A 20 -20.20 21.91 25.20
N SER A 21 -21.36 22.33 24.71
CA SER A 21 -21.43 23.50 23.82
C SER A 21 -20.89 24.71 24.60
N PRO A 22 -19.90 25.43 24.05
CA PRO A 22 -19.50 26.69 24.68
C PRO A 22 -20.74 27.60 24.77
N ASP A 23 -20.93 28.19 25.92
CA ASP A 23 -22.05 29.08 26.19
C ASP A 23 -21.97 30.34 25.30
N LEU A 24 -22.73 30.33 24.21
CA LEU A 24 -22.80 31.39 23.22
C LEU A 24 -23.54 32.63 23.68
N SER A 25 -24.08 32.65 24.94
CA SER A 25 -24.84 33.76 25.51
C SER A 25 -24.00 34.99 25.88
N ARG A 26 -22.64 34.92 25.73
CA ARG A 26 -21.70 36.01 26.08
C ARG A 26 -21.08 36.74 24.91
N ILE A 27 -21.61 36.61 23.71
CA ILE A 27 -21.05 37.32 22.53
C ILE A 27 -21.84 38.65 22.38
N ASP A 28 -21.29 39.73 22.88
CA ASP A 28 -21.78 41.09 22.59
C ASP A 28 -21.46 41.47 21.14
N ILE A 29 -22.48 41.50 20.31
CA ILE A 29 -22.35 42.01 18.93
C ILE A 29 -22.29 43.53 18.99
N PRO A 30 -21.18 44.18 18.60
CA PRO A 30 -21.15 45.64 18.60
C PRO A 30 -22.23 46.23 17.66
N ALA A 31 -22.89 47.27 18.08
CA ALA A 31 -23.98 47.94 17.36
C ALA A 31 -23.65 48.46 15.98
N SER A 32 -22.35 48.40 15.54
CA SER A 32 -21.86 48.77 14.24
C SER A 32 -21.99 47.70 13.14
N GLY A 33 -22.45 46.49 13.48
CA GLY A 33 -22.69 45.38 12.51
C GLY A 33 -21.46 44.85 11.75
N ARG A 34 -20.24 45.22 12.15
CA ARG A 34 -19.01 44.72 11.53
C ARG A 34 -18.23 43.85 12.52
N CYS A 35 -18.21 42.56 12.27
CA CYS A 35 -17.41 41.62 12.99
C CYS A 35 -15.93 41.75 12.58
N PRO A 36 -15.00 41.95 13.52
CA PRO A 36 -13.57 42.08 13.19
C PRO A 36 -12.92 40.77 12.70
N ALA A 37 -13.50 39.61 13.01
CA ALA A 37 -13.08 38.32 12.52
C ALA A 37 -14.31 37.50 12.10
N LEU A 38 -14.42 37.13 10.85
CA LEU A 38 -15.52 36.33 10.32
C LEU A 38 -15.01 34.95 9.91
N VAL A 39 -15.52 33.91 10.54
CA VAL A 39 -15.27 32.53 10.11
C VAL A 39 -16.36 32.12 9.14
N THR A 40 -16.05 32.03 7.86
CA THR A 40 -16.92 31.41 6.86
C THR A 40 -16.57 29.94 6.73
N VAL A 41 -17.52 29.07 7.07
CA VAL A 41 -17.39 27.62 6.91
C VAL A 41 -17.97 27.26 5.55
N SER A 42 -17.12 26.96 4.58
CA SER A 42 -17.47 26.18 3.39
C SER A 42 -16.25 25.36 2.99
N GLY A 43 -16.31 24.08 3.22
CA GLY A 43 -15.23 23.17 2.85
C GLY A 43 -15.78 21.79 2.57
N SER A 44 -15.72 21.37 1.32
CA SER A 44 -15.76 19.97 0.93
C SER A 44 -14.42 19.34 1.30
N ALA A 45 -14.45 18.19 1.97
CA ALA A 45 -13.27 17.38 2.22
C ALA A 45 -12.72 16.89 0.86
N GLU A 46 -11.49 17.24 0.52
CA GLU A 46 -10.77 16.58 -0.57
C GLU A 46 -10.09 15.34 -0.01
N GLU A 47 -10.40 14.19 -0.62
CA GLU A 47 -9.75 12.92 -0.35
C GLU A 47 -8.32 12.93 -0.92
N GLY A 48 -7.35 12.58 -0.10
CA GLY A 48 -6.03 12.23 -0.59
C GLY A 48 -4.85 12.79 0.20
N GLY A 49 -4.29 11.97 1.06
CA GLY A 49 -3.00 12.19 1.72
C GLY A 49 -3.05 12.06 3.25
N THR A 50 -1.90 11.71 3.83
CA THR A 50 -1.72 11.51 5.27
C THR A 50 -1.81 12.81 6.09
N LEU A 51 -1.70 13.95 5.41
CA LEU A 51 -1.84 15.29 5.95
C LEU A 51 -3.09 15.93 5.34
N ASN A 52 -4.26 15.52 5.80
CA ASN A 52 -5.54 16.04 5.34
C ASN A 52 -5.91 17.33 6.09
N ARG A 53 -6.44 18.31 5.35
CA ARG A 53 -7.06 19.49 5.96
C ARG A 53 -8.35 19.05 6.66
N ALA A 54 -8.37 19.09 7.99
CA ALA A 54 -9.59 18.85 8.75
C ALA A 54 -10.57 20.01 8.56
N ALA A 55 -11.87 19.72 8.47
CA ALA A 55 -12.89 20.75 8.40
C ALA A 55 -12.91 21.57 9.73
N PRO A 56 -13.03 22.90 9.68
CA PRO A 56 -13.10 23.71 10.88
C PRO A 56 -14.38 23.38 11.68
N PRO A 57 -14.34 23.46 13.02
CA PRO A 57 -15.53 23.23 13.83
C PRO A 57 -16.59 24.29 13.56
N ALA A 58 -17.84 23.85 13.44
CA ALA A 58 -18.97 24.77 13.32
C ALA A 58 -19.14 25.57 14.64
N GLY A 59 -19.03 26.88 14.59
CA GLY A 59 -19.53 27.63 15.73
C GLY A 59 -18.86 28.92 16.20
N ILE A 60 -17.72 29.36 15.66
CA ILE A 60 -17.16 30.67 16.05
C ILE A 60 -17.74 31.73 15.12
N LYS A 61 -18.71 32.50 15.59
CA LYS A 61 -19.38 33.51 14.73
C LYS A 61 -18.72 34.88 14.77
N CYS A 62 -18.20 35.33 15.87
CA CYS A 62 -17.47 36.60 16.00
C CYS A 62 -16.65 36.64 17.30
N MET A 63 -15.44 37.17 17.25
CA MET A 63 -14.56 37.38 18.38
C MET A 63 -13.83 38.71 18.21
N LYS A 64 -13.59 39.43 19.31
CA LYS A 64 -12.74 40.64 19.26
C LYS A 64 -11.31 40.21 18.94
N THR A 65 -10.61 40.99 18.11
CA THR A 65 -9.25 40.68 17.69
C THR A 65 -8.30 40.45 18.85
N GLU A 66 -8.45 41.19 19.96
CA GLU A 66 -7.61 41.07 21.14
C GLU A 66 -7.89 39.78 21.90
N GLU A 67 -9.14 39.38 22.04
CA GLU A 67 -9.54 38.10 22.64
C GLU A 67 -9.03 36.93 21.80
N ALA A 68 -9.08 37.05 20.48
CA ALA A 68 -8.53 36.06 19.56
C ALA A 68 -7.01 35.87 19.74
N ARG A 69 -6.26 36.96 19.91
CA ARG A 69 -4.80 36.90 20.16
C ARG A 69 -4.47 36.22 21.49
N VAL A 70 -5.24 36.52 22.55
CA VAL A 70 -5.06 35.90 23.88
C VAL A 70 -5.29 34.39 23.77
N LEU A 71 -6.36 33.95 23.08
CA LEU A 71 -6.65 32.52 22.89
C LEU A 71 -5.59 31.81 22.03
N VAL A 72 -5.08 32.45 20.98
CA VAL A 72 -3.98 31.89 20.19
C VAL A 72 -2.75 31.68 21.07
N ALA A 73 -2.37 32.67 21.91
CA ALA A 73 -1.25 32.53 22.82
C ALA A 73 -1.47 31.43 23.86
N GLN A 74 -2.71 31.26 24.36
CA GLN A 74 -3.05 30.14 25.25
C GLN A 74 -2.86 28.79 24.58
N TYR A 75 -3.41 28.61 23.36
CA TYR A 75 -3.27 27.35 22.62
C TYR A 75 -1.82 27.07 22.19
N GLU A 76 -1.02 28.10 21.95
CA GLU A 76 0.43 27.97 21.73
C GLU A 76 1.13 27.44 22.99
N ALA A 77 0.81 27.98 24.17
CA ALA A 77 1.36 27.49 25.42
C ALA A 77 0.95 26.03 25.69
N ASP A 78 -0.36 25.71 25.54
CA ASP A 78 -0.87 24.34 25.69
C ASP A 78 -0.19 23.37 24.71
N MET A 79 -0.03 23.77 23.44
CA MET A 79 0.67 22.98 22.42
C MET A 79 2.10 22.67 22.85
N ASN A 80 2.84 23.67 23.32
CA ASN A 80 4.23 23.52 23.75
C ASN A 80 4.35 22.60 24.97
N GLU A 81 3.42 22.71 25.94
CA GLU A 81 3.36 21.84 27.11
C GLU A 81 3.10 20.39 26.69
N TYR A 82 2.10 20.15 25.81
CA TYR A 82 1.81 18.82 25.30
C TYR A 82 2.96 18.22 24.48
N LEU A 83 3.65 19.03 23.64
CA LEU A 83 4.83 18.56 22.92
C LEU A 83 5.97 18.19 23.89
N ALA A 84 6.16 18.96 24.96
CA ALA A 84 7.16 18.65 25.98
C ALA A 84 6.83 17.36 26.73
N ALA A 85 5.53 17.07 26.93
CA ALA A 85 5.03 15.83 27.54
C ALA A 85 5.00 14.64 26.55
N GLY A 86 5.34 14.82 25.27
CA GLY A 86 5.24 13.79 24.24
C GLY A 86 3.81 13.48 23.78
N ASN A 87 2.84 14.29 24.18
CA ASN A 87 1.43 14.11 23.79
C ASN A 87 1.12 14.85 22.47
N TYR A 88 1.52 14.26 21.36
CA TYR A 88 1.36 14.84 20.01
C TYR A 88 -0.10 15.01 19.60
N ALA A 89 -0.99 14.13 20.03
CA ALA A 89 -2.41 14.23 19.72
C ALA A 89 -3.04 15.48 20.36
N ALA A 90 -2.78 15.75 21.64
CA ALA A 90 -3.26 16.94 22.32
C ALA A 90 -2.57 18.22 21.81
N ALA A 91 -1.28 18.14 21.49
CA ALA A 91 -0.56 19.25 20.88
C ALA A 91 -1.18 19.66 19.53
N LEU A 92 -1.50 18.67 18.69
CA LEU A 92 -2.14 18.90 17.37
C LEU A 92 -3.55 19.48 17.52
N ASP A 93 -4.32 19.03 18.53
CA ASP A 93 -5.64 19.60 18.82
C ASP A 93 -5.54 21.08 19.21
N SER A 94 -4.59 21.44 20.09
CA SER A 94 -4.33 22.83 20.48
C SER A 94 -3.84 23.65 19.28
N PHE A 95 -2.93 23.11 18.47
CA PHE A 95 -2.50 23.74 17.21
C PHE A 95 -3.68 24.02 16.27
N ASN A 96 -4.56 23.03 16.06
CA ASN A 96 -5.71 23.18 15.16
C ASN A 96 -6.70 24.24 15.69
N LYS A 97 -6.90 24.35 16.99
CA LYS A 97 -7.71 25.42 17.59
C LYS A 97 -7.08 26.81 17.35
N ALA A 98 -5.77 26.93 17.52
CA ALA A 98 -5.06 28.17 17.17
C ALA A 98 -5.17 28.47 15.66
N ALA A 99 -4.98 27.48 14.80
CA ALA A 99 -5.08 27.63 13.36
C ALA A 99 -6.46 28.10 12.87
N ASP A 100 -7.53 27.56 13.46
CA ASP A 100 -8.90 27.99 13.16
C ASP A 100 -9.13 29.47 13.49
N ILE A 101 -8.56 29.95 14.61
CA ILE A 101 -8.63 31.38 14.99
C ILE A 101 -7.77 32.21 14.04
N LEU A 102 -6.53 31.78 13.74
CA LEU A 102 -5.62 32.49 12.83
C LEU A 102 -6.25 32.66 11.44
N ALA A 103 -6.90 31.60 10.92
CA ALA A 103 -7.59 31.67 9.63
C ALA A 103 -8.75 32.68 9.61
N SER A 104 -9.28 33.09 10.76
CA SER A 104 -10.35 34.08 10.90
C SER A 104 -9.86 35.53 10.99
N LEU A 105 -8.58 35.73 11.29
CA LEU A 105 -8.01 37.06 11.46
C LEU A 105 -7.69 37.71 10.12
N LYS A 106 -7.97 39.04 9.98
CA LYS A 106 -7.64 39.81 8.76
C LYS A 106 -6.12 39.96 8.58
N THR A 107 -5.40 40.00 9.69
CA THR A 107 -3.95 40.14 9.70
C THR A 107 -3.42 39.13 10.73
N GLU A 108 -2.58 38.22 10.27
CA GLU A 108 -1.96 37.23 11.16
C GLU A 108 -1.00 37.93 12.13
N PRO A 109 -0.98 37.54 13.40
CA PRO A 109 0.03 37.98 14.36
C PRO A 109 1.39 37.36 14.02
N GLU A 110 2.47 38.00 14.46
CA GLU A 110 3.85 37.51 14.27
C GLU A 110 4.05 36.10 14.83
N SER A 111 3.33 35.74 15.92
CA SER A 111 3.37 34.40 16.51
C SER A 111 2.83 33.28 15.59
N ALA A 112 2.04 33.59 14.56
CA ALA A 112 1.50 32.58 13.66
C ALA A 112 2.58 31.74 12.96
N SER A 113 3.66 32.39 12.53
CA SER A 113 4.81 31.70 11.93
C SER A 113 5.51 30.78 12.92
N THR A 114 5.72 31.25 14.15
CA THR A 114 6.38 30.48 15.22
C THR A 114 5.57 29.23 15.60
N ILE A 115 4.25 29.36 15.73
CA ILE A 115 3.35 28.24 16.02
C ILE A 115 3.43 27.16 14.92
N ARG A 116 3.39 27.59 13.63
CA ARG A 116 3.54 26.67 12.48
C ARG A 116 4.90 26.02 12.45
N GLU A 117 5.97 26.77 12.69
CA GLU A 117 7.34 26.24 12.70
C GLU A 117 7.54 25.22 13.82
N THR A 118 7.03 25.49 15.02
CA THR A 118 7.11 24.58 16.17
C THR A 118 6.38 23.27 15.87
N MET A 119 5.11 23.35 15.43
CA MET A 119 4.33 22.15 15.10
C MET A 119 4.91 21.41 13.90
N GLY A 120 5.36 22.13 12.87
CA GLY A 120 6.02 21.57 11.69
C GLY A 120 7.30 20.81 12.05
N THR A 121 8.13 21.36 12.91
CA THR A 121 9.33 20.70 13.42
C THR A 121 9.00 19.44 14.20
N ALA A 122 7.99 19.49 15.06
CA ALA A 122 7.53 18.33 15.81
C ALA A 122 7.03 17.22 14.88
N LEU A 123 6.23 17.55 13.86
CA LEU A 123 5.72 16.56 12.90
C LEU A 123 6.80 15.98 11.99
N LYS A 124 7.81 16.77 11.61
CA LYS A 124 8.99 16.27 10.86
C LYS A 124 9.84 15.30 11.66
N ALA A 125 9.80 15.38 12.98
CA ALA A 125 10.49 14.46 13.87
C ALA A 125 9.77 13.11 14.03
N VAL A 126 8.51 13.00 13.58
CA VAL A 126 7.74 11.76 13.63
C VAL A 126 8.32 10.73 12.67
N ARG A 127 8.41 9.50 13.14
CA ARG A 127 8.84 8.33 12.36
C ARG A 127 7.82 7.22 12.52
N VAL A 128 7.54 6.55 11.41
CA VAL A 128 6.70 5.35 11.40
C VAL A 128 7.56 4.19 10.92
N VAL A 129 7.71 3.19 11.76
CA VAL A 129 8.55 2.03 11.46
C VAL A 129 7.75 0.74 11.51
N GLN A 130 8.14 -0.23 10.69
CA GLN A 130 7.57 -1.56 10.70
C GLN A 130 8.02 -2.31 11.97
N VAL A 131 7.07 -2.87 12.71
CA VAL A 131 7.33 -3.70 13.89
C VAL A 131 7.12 -5.18 13.57
N SER A 132 6.04 -5.50 12.87
CA SER A 132 5.68 -6.87 12.52
C SER A 132 5.12 -6.92 11.10
N SER A 133 5.57 -7.93 10.34
CA SER A 133 4.99 -8.30 9.06
C SER A 133 4.78 -9.81 9.05
N PRO A 134 3.59 -10.31 8.73
CA PRO A 134 3.41 -11.72 8.51
C PRO A 134 4.19 -12.16 7.26
N GLY A 135 4.61 -13.43 7.24
CA GLY A 135 5.08 -14.07 6.01
C GLY A 135 3.92 -14.40 5.06
N ASP A 136 4.27 -15.02 3.94
CA ASP A 136 3.29 -15.50 2.97
C ASP A 136 2.30 -16.50 3.59
N THR A 137 1.10 -16.54 3.05
CA THR A 137 0.06 -17.49 3.41
C THR A 137 -0.53 -18.16 2.16
N VAL A 138 -1.62 -18.90 2.30
CA VAL A 138 -2.38 -19.51 1.20
C VAL A 138 -3.87 -19.14 1.34
N PRO A 139 -4.66 -19.22 0.25
CA PRO A 139 -6.10 -18.98 0.33
C PRO A 139 -6.78 -19.85 1.40
N GLY A 140 -7.71 -19.26 2.15
CA GLY A 140 -8.43 -19.89 3.24
C GLY A 140 -7.67 -20.00 4.56
N LYS A 141 -6.42 -19.53 4.65
CA LYS A 141 -5.61 -19.55 5.87
C LYS A 141 -5.28 -18.14 6.35
N ALA A 142 -5.55 -17.87 7.63
CA ALA A 142 -5.20 -16.60 8.25
C ALA A 142 -3.67 -16.36 8.25
N PHE A 143 -3.28 -15.10 8.27
CA PHE A 143 -1.90 -14.72 8.47
C PHE A 143 -1.39 -15.13 9.85
N SER A 144 -0.10 -15.48 9.94
CA SER A 144 0.53 -16.00 11.17
C SER A 144 0.65 -14.96 12.28
N ARG A 145 0.61 -13.68 11.95
CA ARG A 145 0.69 -12.53 12.87
C ARG A 145 0.05 -11.29 12.22
N SER A 146 -0.20 -10.25 13.01
CA SER A 146 -0.71 -8.97 12.53
C SER A 146 0.37 -8.16 11.81
N PHE A 147 -0.05 -7.28 10.92
CA PHE A 147 0.74 -6.17 10.39
C PHE A 147 0.80 -5.09 11.47
N ALA A 148 1.98 -4.68 11.87
CA ALA A 148 2.12 -3.70 12.92
C ALA A 148 3.19 -2.66 12.62
N ILE A 149 2.87 -1.42 12.96
CA ILE A 149 3.77 -0.27 12.91
C ILE A 149 3.97 0.28 14.33
N LYS A 150 5.06 1.01 14.50
CA LYS A 150 5.29 1.86 15.67
C LYS A 150 5.48 3.30 15.22
N VAL A 151 4.79 4.21 15.89
CA VAL A 151 4.88 5.65 15.69
C VAL A 151 5.70 6.23 16.83
N THR A 152 6.78 6.90 16.50
CA THR A 152 7.68 7.55 17.45
C THR A 152 8.00 8.97 16.99
N ALA A 153 8.48 9.80 17.90
CA ALA A 153 9.10 11.07 17.58
C ALA A 153 10.45 11.17 18.28
N GLU A 154 11.45 11.71 17.58
CA GLU A 154 12.75 11.98 18.14
C GLU A 154 12.88 13.46 18.47
N ARG A 155 13.15 13.78 19.74
CA ARG A 155 13.41 15.14 20.20
C ARG A 155 14.63 15.14 21.11
N ASP A 156 15.59 16.01 20.82
CA ASP A 156 16.84 16.17 21.59
C ASP A 156 17.59 14.83 21.79
N GLY A 157 17.55 13.97 20.79
CA GLY A 157 18.16 12.62 20.83
C GLY A 157 17.40 11.60 21.66
N VAL A 158 16.20 11.92 22.14
CA VAL A 158 15.32 11.01 22.87
C VAL A 158 14.16 10.59 21.98
N GLU A 159 14.04 9.29 21.77
CA GLU A 159 12.91 8.71 21.04
C GLU A 159 11.73 8.48 22.01
N THR A 160 10.59 9.06 21.68
CA THR A 160 9.33 8.93 22.45
C THR A 160 8.28 8.20 21.62
N SER A 161 7.62 7.19 22.20
CA SER A 161 6.49 6.50 21.59
C SER A 161 5.25 7.38 21.59
N LEU A 162 4.54 7.46 20.47
CA LEU A 162 3.35 8.31 20.34
C LEU A 162 2.07 7.49 20.48
N ALA A 163 1.45 7.56 21.64
CA ALA A 163 0.14 6.97 21.91
C ALA A 163 -1.01 7.83 21.35
N GLY A 164 -2.13 7.18 21.03
CA GLY A 164 -3.35 7.89 20.62
C GLY A 164 -3.30 8.46 19.19
N VAL A 165 -2.30 8.11 18.38
CA VAL A 165 -2.20 8.58 16.99
C VAL A 165 -3.18 7.80 16.11
N PRO A 166 -4.13 8.48 15.43
CA PRO A 166 -4.99 7.82 14.44
C PRO A 166 -4.18 7.27 13.29
N CYS A 167 -4.52 6.05 12.84
CA CYS A 167 -3.88 5.40 11.71
C CYS A 167 -4.94 4.89 10.74
N ALA A 168 -4.76 5.18 9.46
CA ALA A 168 -5.58 4.63 8.40
C ALA A 168 -4.90 3.40 7.80
N VAL A 169 -5.66 2.31 7.64
CA VAL A 169 -5.19 1.07 7.00
C VAL A 169 -5.89 0.92 5.66
N ARG A 170 -5.11 0.58 4.62
CA ARG A 170 -5.64 0.10 3.34
C ARG A 170 -5.18 -1.33 3.13
N TYR A 171 -6.09 -2.19 2.72
CA TYR A 171 -5.83 -3.62 2.57
C TYR A 171 -6.72 -4.24 1.49
N PRO A 172 -6.34 -5.40 0.91
CA PRO A 172 -7.20 -6.13 -0.01
C PRO A 172 -8.38 -6.75 0.75
N ALA A 173 -9.59 -6.36 0.40
CA ALA A 173 -10.84 -6.96 0.88
C ALA A 173 -11.35 -7.97 -0.15
N TYR A 174 -11.64 -9.18 0.31
CA TYR A 174 -12.07 -10.30 -0.55
C TYR A 174 -13.60 -10.44 -0.51
N ARG A 175 -14.23 -10.44 -1.69
CA ARG A 175 -15.67 -10.68 -1.84
C ARG A 175 -15.96 -12.17 -1.99
N GLU A 176 -17.23 -12.56 -1.82
CA GLU A 176 -17.68 -13.95 -1.96
C GLU A 176 -17.50 -14.49 -3.39
N ASP A 177 -17.57 -13.64 -4.39
CA ASP A 177 -17.31 -13.98 -5.80
C ASP A 177 -15.82 -14.17 -6.14
N GLY A 178 -14.92 -13.96 -5.17
CA GLY A 178 -13.47 -14.06 -5.32
C GLY A 178 -12.82 -12.78 -5.87
N SER A 179 -13.59 -11.72 -6.12
CA SER A 179 -13.02 -10.43 -6.48
C SER A 179 -12.32 -9.77 -5.28
N VAL A 180 -11.35 -8.92 -5.57
CA VAL A 180 -10.59 -8.17 -4.57
C VAL A 180 -10.85 -6.69 -4.79
N GLU A 181 -11.18 -6.00 -3.72
CA GLU A 181 -11.38 -4.55 -3.71
C GLU A 181 -10.52 -3.88 -2.63
N ASP A 182 -10.42 -2.57 -2.68
CA ASP A 182 -9.72 -1.79 -1.67
C ASP A 182 -10.58 -1.69 -0.40
N GLY A 183 -10.10 -2.32 0.67
CA GLY A 183 -10.66 -2.20 2.00
C GLY A 183 -9.94 -1.11 2.81
N SER A 184 -10.66 -0.53 3.77
CA SER A 184 -10.08 0.42 4.71
C SER A 184 -10.52 0.12 6.14
N ALA A 185 -9.65 0.47 7.10
CA ALA A 185 -9.93 0.38 8.53
C ALA A 185 -9.17 1.50 9.27
N ASP A 186 -9.75 1.92 10.38
CA ASP A 186 -9.11 2.90 11.26
C ASP A 186 -8.56 2.21 12.51
N LEU A 187 -7.37 2.61 12.91
CA LEU A 187 -6.68 2.17 14.11
C LEU A 187 -6.24 3.38 14.91
N VAL A 188 -5.84 3.12 16.16
CA VAL A 188 -5.17 4.11 17.00
C VAL A 188 -3.98 3.44 17.65
N THR A 189 -2.85 4.15 17.79
CA THR A 189 -1.68 3.62 18.48
C THR A 189 -1.95 3.45 19.97
N ASP A 190 -1.48 2.35 20.54
CA ASP A 190 -1.52 2.08 21.97
C ASP A 190 -0.47 2.89 22.78
N GLU A 191 -0.36 2.65 24.08
CA GLU A 191 0.60 3.32 24.97
C GLU A 191 2.07 3.12 24.56
N SER A 192 2.37 2.05 23.84
CA SER A 192 3.71 1.79 23.27
C SER A 192 3.96 2.48 21.94
N GLY A 193 2.98 3.23 21.42
CA GLY A 193 3.00 3.82 20.08
C GLY A 193 2.74 2.82 18.97
N THR A 194 2.22 1.63 19.26
CA THR A 194 2.02 0.56 18.28
C THR A 194 0.59 0.52 17.78
N ALA A 195 0.42 0.43 16.44
CA ALA A 195 -0.86 0.12 15.80
C ALA A 195 -0.76 -1.23 15.09
N SER A 196 -1.70 -2.14 15.38
CA SER A 196 -1.70 -3.51 14.86
C SER A 196 -2.97 -3.80 14.08
N PHE A 197 -2.83 -4.32 12.87
CA PHE A 197 -3.92 -4.70 11.97
C PHE A 197 -3.90 -6.20 11.70
N THR A 198 -5.02 -6.87 11.95
CA THR A 198 -5.23 -8.27 11.54
C THR A 198 -6.00 -8.28 10.24
N ALA A 199 -5.32 -8.62 9.15
CA ALA A 199 -5.94 -8.66 7.84
C ALA A 199 -6.96 -9.81 7.72
N PRO A 200 -8.00 -9.65 6.88
CA PRO A 200 -8.93 -10.71 6.55
C PRO A 200 -8.23 -11.95 5.98
N VAL A 201 -8.86 -13.11 6.14
CA VAL A 201 -8.38 -14.35 5.53
C VAL A 201 -8.45 -14.22 4.01
N PRO A 202 -7.34 -14.39 3.27
CA PRO A 202 -7.36 -14.25 1.83
C PRO A 202 -8.16 -15.37 1.16
N ALA A 203 -8.98 -15.00 0.19
CA ALA A 203 -9.78 -15.94 -0.60
C ALA A 203 -9.07 -16.42 -1.87
N THR A 204 -8.18 -15.57 -2.41
CA THR A 204 -7.47 -15.82 -3.67
C THR A 204 -5.96 -15.68 -3.50
N SER A 205 -5.19 -16.37 -4.36
CA SER A 205 -3.74 -16.19 -4.43
C SER A 205 -3.38 -14.89 -5.15
N GLY A 206 -2.22 -14.34 -4.84
CA GLY A 206 -1.70 -13.12 -5.45
C GLY A 206 -0.69 -12.41 -4.57
N LYS A 207 -0.01 -11.40 -5.13
CA LYS A 207 0.78 -10.43 -4.35
C LYS A 207 -0.12 -9.25 -3.99
N ASN A 208 -0.12 -8.89 -2.74
CA ASN A 208 -0.97 -7.83 -2.20
C ASN A 208 -0.15 -6.89 -1.31
N THR A 209 -0.71 -5.73 -1.04
CA THR A 209 -0.10 -4.74 -0.16
C THR A 209 -1.09 -4.33 0.92
N VAL A 210 -0.65 -4.35 2.16
CA VAL A 210 -1.31 -3.66 3.27
C VAL A 210 -0.51 -2.39 3.54
N SER A 211 -1.15 -1.24 3.62
CA SER A 211 -0.50 0.00 4.02
C SER A 211 -1.12 0.53 5.31
N ILE A 212 -0.28 0.94 6.24
CA ILE A 212 -0.69 1.59 7.48
C ILE A 212 -0.05 2.97 7.51
N THR A 213 -0.87 3.98 7.67
CA THR A 213 -0.49 5.38 7.59
C THR A 213 -0.90 6.09 8.87
N ALA A 214 0.05 6.69 9.59
CA ALA A 214 -0.25 7.57 10.69
C ALA A 214 -0.89 8.87 10.16
N ASN A 215 -2.03 9.25 10.73
CA ASN A 215 -2.80 10.40 10.27
C ASN A 215 -2.74 11.53 11.29
N PHE A 216 -2.24 12.67 10.87
CA PHE A 216 -2.21 13.90 11.67
C PHE A 216 -3.12 14.93 10.99
N PRO A 217 -4.39 15.03 11.41
CA PRO A 217 -5.38 15.93 10.78
C PRO A 217 -5.05 17.39 11.06
N ILE A 218 -4.31 18.05 10.18
CA ILE A 218 -3.88 19.45 10.29
C ILE A 218 -4.90 20.34 9.59
N ARG A 219 -5.38 21.39 10.29
CA ARG A 219 -6.33 22.35 9.71
C ARG A 219 -5.67 23.54 9.03
N ASP A 220 -4.42 23.85 9.37
CA ASP A 220 -3.66 24.95 8.75
C ASP A 220 -3.14 24.54 7.36
N ALA A 221 -3.70 25.15 6.32
CA ALA A 221 -3.34 24.85 4.93
C ALA A 221 -1.88 25.23 4.59
N VAL A 222 -1.33 26.25 5.28
CA VAL A 222 0.06 26.69 5.04
C VAL A 222 1.01 25.63 5.57
N LEU A 223 0.77 25.11 6.78
CA LEU A 223 1.60 24.05 7.35
C LEU A 223 1.50 22.74 6.55
N VAL A 224 0.29 22.36 6.11
CA VAL A 224 0.10 21.18 5.25
C VAL A 224 0.95 21.26 4.00
N GLU A 225 0.94 22.41 3.33
CA GLU A 225 1.71 22.59 2.09
C GLU A 225 3.22 22.57 2.36
N GLN A 226 3.69 23.19 3.45
CA GLN A 226 5.10 23.15 3.85
C GLN A 226 5.57 21.72 4.12
N LEU A 227 4.79 20.92 4.88
CA LEU A 227 5.14 19.53 5.18
C LEU A 227 5.13 18.65 3.93
N ARG A 228 4.25 18.91 2.97
CA ARG A 228 4.21 18.21 1.69
C ARG A 228 5.43 18.53 0.82
N GLN A 229 5.82 19.80 0.74
CA GLN A 229 7.02 20.22 0.02
C GLN A 229 8.29 19.61 0.61
N ASP A 230 8.34 19.46 1.91
CA ASP A 230 9.46 18.83 2.63
C ASP A 230 9.41 17.28 2.55
N GLY A 231 8.37 16.70 1.98
CA GLY A 231 8.20 15.26 1.86
C GLY A 231 7.92 14.54 3.18
N ALA A 232 7.54 15.27 4.22
CA ALA A 232 7.29 14.72 5.56
C ALA A 232 6.10 13.73 5.58
N ASP A 233 5.14 13.87 4.67
CA ASP A 233 4.01 12.96 4.50
C ASP A 233 4.41 11.52 4.16
N ARG A 234 5.51 11.34 3.40
CA ARG A 234 6.02 10.02 3.02
C ARG A 234 6.57 9.21 4.20
N ALA A 235 7.10 9.90 5.20
CA ALA A 235 7.64 9.27 6.39
C ALA A 235 6.56 8.69 7.32
N LEU A 236 5.28 8.99 7.08
CA LEU A 236 4.15 8.61 7.92
C LEU A 236 3.45 7.32 7.47
N SER A 237 3.92 6.66 6.43
CA SER A 237 3.29 5.45 5.86
C SER A 237 4.28 4.29 5.76
N VAL A 238 3.81 3.09 6.09
CA VAL A 238 4.51 1.82 5.89
C VAL A 238 3.66 0.92 5.02
N SER A 239 4.29 0.39 3.97
CA SER A 239 3.67 -0.58 3.06
C SER A 239 4.26 -1.97 3.28
N PHE A 240 3.38 -2.95 3.50
CA PHE A 240 3.72 -4.36 3.69
C PHE A 240 3.33 -5.14 2.45
N VAL A 241 4.32 -5.47 1.63
CA VAL A 241 4.10 -6.38 0.50
C VAL A 241 4.12 -7.82 1.02
N HIS A 242 3.08 -8.58 0.73
CA HIS A 242 2.95 -9.96 1.15
C HIS A 242 2.36 -10.81 0.03
N GLY A 243 2.62 -12.10 0.07
CA GLY A 243 2.14 -13.08 -0.89
C GLY A 243 1.06 -14.00 -0.32
N VAL A 244 0.08 -14.31 -1.14
CA VAL A 244 -0.84 -15.41 -0.94
C VAL A 244 -0.52 -16.44 -2.01
N GLU A 245 0.17 -17.52 -1.61
CA GLU A 245 0.65 -18.52 -2.56
C GLU A 245 -0.49 -19.38 -3.11
N THR A 246 -0.37 -19.79 -4.38
CA THR A 246 -1.34 -20.73 -4.94
C THR A 246 -1.32 -22.08 -4.21
N VAL A 247 -2.50 -22.63 -3.95
CA VAL A 247 -2.66 -24.02 -3.47
C VAL A 247 -2.58 -25.05 -4.59
N LYS A 248 -2.58 -24.59 -5.86
CA LYS A 248 -2.70 -25.46 -7.04
C LYS A 248 -1.35 -25.98 -7.55
N LYS A 249 -0.35 -26.12 -6.66
CA LYS A 249 1.03 -26.54 -7.01
C LYS A 249 1.15 -28.00 -7.41
N SER A 250 0.17 -28.84 -7.05
CA SER A 250 0.13 -30.27 -7.41
C SER A 250 -0.59 -30.58 -8.73
N ILE A 251 -1.11 -29.56 -9.42
CA ILE A 251 -1.75 -29.75 -10.72
C ILE A 251 -0.70 -30.18 -11.75
N PRO A 252 -0.94 -31.28 -12.52
CA PRO A 252 -0.03 -31.73 -13.57
C PRO A 252 0.21 -30.63 -14.60
N THR A 253 1.44 -30.18 -14.67
CA THR A 253 1.83 -29.02 -15.46
C THR A 253 3.03 -29.35 -16.34
N THR A 254 3.07 -28.86 -17.56
CA THR A 254 4.25 -28.96 -18.42
C THR A 254 4.66 -27.59 -18.97
N ILE A 255 5.94 -27.38 -19.19
CA ILE A 255 6.54 -26.10 -19.61
C ILE A 255 7.17 -26.28 -20.99
N ALA A 256 6.85 -25.37 -21.92
CA ALA A 256 7.50 -25.22 -23.20
C ALA A 256 7.80 -23.74 -23.49
N ILE A 257 9.05 -23.35 -23.43
CA ILE A 257 9.47 -21.97 -23.71
C ILE A 257 10.45 -22.02 -24.88
N LEU A 258 10.25 -21.16 -25.88
CA LEU A 258 11.16 -20.99 -27.00
C LEU A 258 12.11 -19.82 -26.71
N ASP A 259 13.38 -20.10 -26.64
CA ASP A 259 14.42 -19.08 -26.55
C ASP A 259 14.78 -18.54 -27.92
N TYR A 260 15.08 -17.26 -28.01
CA TYR A 260 15.63 -16.60 -29.19
C TYR A 260 17.08 -16.18 -28.93
N ASP A 261 17.93 -16.25 -29.95
CA ASP A 261 19.29 -15.72 -29.90
C ASP A 261 19.30 -14.17 -29.99
N LYS A 262 20.49 -13.57 -29.89
CA LYS A 262 20.68 -12.12 -29.96
C LYS A 262 20.29 -11.49 -31.28
N ASN A 263 20.15 -12.28 -32.35
CA ASN A 263 19.72 -11.83 -33.65
C ASN A 263 18.22 -12.07 -33.90
N GLY A 264 17.48 -12.50 -32.88
CA GLY A 264 16.06 -12.80 -32.99
C GLY A 264 15.76 -14.13 -33.70
N LYS A 265 16.73 -15.04 -33.85
CA LYS A 265 16.52 -16.35 -34.43
C LYS A 265 16.07 -17.36 -33.37
N PRO A 266 15.01 -18.16 -33.62
CA PRO A 266 14.54 -19.15 -32.68
C PRO A 266 15.55 -20.29 -32.48
N LEU A 267 15.80 -20.68 -31.24
CA LEU A 267 16.63 -21.80 -30.84
C LEU A 267 15.77 -23.06 -30.74
N LEU A 268 15.75 -23.88 -31.81
CA LEU A 268 14.80 -24.98 -31.98
C LEU A 268 15.18 -26.27 -31.23
N SER A 269 16.31 -26.31 -30.55
CA SER A 269 16.85 -27.56 -29.99
C SER A 269 16.72 -27.72 -28.49
N TYR A 270 16.68 -26.64 -27.72
CA TYR A 270 16.76 -26.72 -26.26
C TYR A 270 16.40 -25.39 -25.62
N SER A 271 15.49 -25.42 -24.66
CA SER A 271 15.13 -24.23 -23.89
C SER A 271 15.96 -24.11 -22.62
N GLN A 272 16.86 -23.14 -22.60
CA GLN A 272 17.60 -22.78 -21.39
C GLN A 272 16.68 -22.14 -20.36
N THR A 273 15.75 -21.29 -20.80
CA THR A 273 14.81 -20.60 -19.91
C THR A 273 13.87 -21.59 -19.21
N ALA A 274 13.28 -22.56 -19.92
CA ALA A 274 12.44 -23.59 -19.29
C ALA A 274 13.24 -24.44 -18.28
N THR A 275 14.49 -24.77 -18.58
CA THR A 275 15.36 -25.52 -17.65
C THR A 275 15.68 -24.73 -16.38
N LYS A 276 15.99 -23.43 -16.53
CA LYS A 276 16.27 -22.55 -15.39
C LYS A 276 15.02 -22.31 -14.51
N LEU A 277 13.82 -22.34 -15.12
CA LEU A 277 12.54 -22.17 -14.43
C LEU A 277 12.13 -23.44 -13.66
N LEU A 278 12.34 -24.63 -14.23
CA LEU A 278 11.82 -25.89 -13.70
C LEU A 278 12.29 -26.19 -12.26
N ARG A 279 13.60 -26.16 -12.02
CA ARG A 279 14.19 -26.50 -10.72
C ARG A 279 13.71 -25.58 -9.58
N PRO A 280 13.72 -24.26 -9.71
CA PRO A 280 13.19 -23.37 -8.69
C PRO A 280 11.69 -23.58 -8.42
N LEU A 281 10.87 -23.85 -9.45
CA LEU A 281 9.45 -24.16 -9.24
C LEU A 281 9.27 -25.43 -8.41
N ILE A 282 10.05 -26.49 -8.66
CA ILE A 282 10.05 -27.72 -7.85
C ILE A 282 10.42 -27.39 -6.39
N GLN A 283 11.44 -26.56 -6.16
CA GLN A 283 11.83 -26.10 -4.82
C GLN A 283 10.74 -25.30 -4.10
N LYS A 284 9.88 -24.60 -4.86
CA LYS A 284 8.71 -23.87 -4.32
C LYS A 284 7.47 -24.76 -4.16
N GLY A 285 7.60 -26.06 -4.38
CA GLY A 285 6.55 -27.07 -4.09
C GLY A 285 5.67 -27.47 -5.29
N PHE A 286 6.01 -27.08 -6.50
CA PHE A 286 5.35 -27.62 -7.69
C PHE A 286 5.79 -29.05 -7.92
N SER A 287 4.95 -30.02 -7.54
CA SER A 287 5.34 -31.43 -7.43
C SER A 287 5.11 -32.26 -8.69
N ARG A 288 4.23 -31.80 -9.59
CA ARG A 288 3.86 -32.50 -10.84
C ARG A 288 4.13 -31.62 -12.04
N ILE A 289 5.41 -31.24 -12.22
CA ILE A 289 5.81 -30.31 -13.26
C ILE A 289 6.96 -30.93 -14.09
N GLY A 290 6.90 -30.75 -15.40
CA GLY A 290 7.91 -31.22 -16.34
C GLY A 290 8.09 -30.29 -17.52
N MET A 291 8.97 -30.65 -18.44
CA MET A 291 9.19 -29.90 -19.68
C MET A 291 8.66 -30.69 -20.88
N ALA A 292 8.27 -29.95 -21.91
CA ALA A 292 7.91 -30.47 -23.21
C ALA A 292 8.57 -29.67 -24.32
N ASP A 293 8.70 -30.27 -25.49
CA ASP A 293 9.41 -29.71 -26.61
C ASP A 293 8.45 -29.40 -27.76
N PHE A 294 8.16 -28.08 -27.94
CA PHE A 294 7.28 -27.55 -28.98
C PHE A 294 7.88 -26.33 -29.69
N PRO A 295 9.23 -26.28 -29.96
CA PRO A 295 9.87 -25.06 -30.43
C PRO A 295 9.36 -24.62 -31.81
N ARG A 296 9.06 -25.56 -32.71
CA ARG A 296 8.56 -25.25 -34.06
C ARG A 296 7.13 -24.72 -34.01
N GLN A 297 6.28 -25.27 -33.15
CA GLN A 297 4.88 -24.86 -33.00
C GLN A 297 4.82 -23.47 -32.38
N ILE A 298 5.64 -23.19 -31.34
CA ILE A 298 5.73 -21.86 -30.74
C ILE A 298 6.30 -20.83 -31.72
N ALA A 299 7.34 -21.21 -32.48
CA ALA A 299 7.93 -20.33 -33.51
C ALA A 299 6.95 -19.98 -34.65
N ALA A 300 6.02 -20.88 -34.96
CA ALA A 300 4.97 -20.64 -35.94
C ALA A 300 3.92 -19.60 -35.51
N GLY A 301 3.78 -19.32 -34.20
CA GLY A 301 2.87 -18.30 -33.66
C GLY A 301 1.38 -18.67 -33.75
N ASP A 302 1.05 -19.92 -34.14
CA ASP A 302 -0.35 -20.40 -34.21
C ASP A 302 -0.70 -21.13 -32.91
N GLU A 303 -1.35 -20.39 -32.02
CA GLU A 303 -1.71 -20.87 -30.68
C GLU A 303 -2.67 -22.07 -30.75
N GLU A 304 -3.66 -22.04 -31.63
CA GLU A 304 -4.65 -23.12 -31.75
C GLU A 304 -3.96 -24.44 -32.14
N LYS A 305 -3.04 -24.40 -33.10
CA LYS A 305 -2.27 -25.58 -33.50
C LYS A 305 -1.31 -26.04 -32.41
N LEU A 306 -0.71 -25.12 -31.68
CA LEU A 306 0.14 -25.45 -30.54
C LEU A 306 -0.66 -26.20 -29.47
N ILE A 307 -1.83 -25.67 -29.07
CA ILE A 307 -2.71 -26.29 -28.06
C ILE A 307 -3.22 -27.64 -28.53
N ALA A 308 -3.61 -27.76 -29.79
CA ALA A 308 -4.04 -29.04 -30.38
C ALA A 308 -2.92 -30.09 -30.35
N ALA A 309 -1.70 -29.72 -30.74
CA ALA A 309 -0.52 -30.60 -30.71
C ALA A 309 -0.18 -31.02 -29.26
N ALA A 310 -0.20 -30.08 -28.32
CA ALA A 310 0.04 -30.37 -26.90
C ALA A 310 -1.01 -31.31 -26.31
N ARG A 311 -2.29 -31.09 -26.63
CA ARG A 311 -3.39 -31.99 -26.23
C ARG A 311 -3.21 -33.39 -26.80
N ALA A 312 -2.85 -33.52 -28.06
CA ALA A 312 -2.60 -34.81 -28.70
C ALA A 312 -1.40 -35.57 -28.08
N GLN A 313 -0.35 -34.84 -27.70
CA GLN A 313 0.85 -35.44 -27.09
C GLN A 313 0.62 -35.89 -25.65
N PHE A 314 -0.07 -35.07 -24.84
CA PHE A 314 -0.21 -35.33 -23.40
C PHE A 314 -1.41 -36.18 -23.01
N GLY A 315 -2.43 -36.27 -23.88
CA GLY A 315 -3.70 -36.91 -23.55
C GLY A 315 -4.31 -36.31 -22.28
N GLY A 316 -4.74 -37.15 -21.33
CA GLY A 316 -5.25 -36.72 -20.03
C GLY A 316 -4.20 -36.56 -18.92
N GLY A 317 -2.90 -36.76 -19.23
CA GLY A 317 -1.83 -36.78 -18.23
C GLY A 317 -1.39 -35.40 -17.72
N VAL A 318 -1.67 -34.35 -18.46
CA VAL A 318 -1.33 -32.95 -18.14
C VAL A 318 -2.61 -32.13 -18.13
N GLN A 319 -2.80 -31.36 -17.05
CA GLN A 319 -3.91 -30.42 -16.94
C GLN A 319 -3.53 -29.01 -17.39
N ARG A 320 -2.30 -28.56 -17.08
CA ARG A 320 -1.83 -27.21 -17.42
C ARG A 320 -0.65 -27.27 -18.39
N PHE A 321 -0.71 -26.42 -19.39
CA PHE A 321 0.36 -26.21 -20.35
C PHE A 321 0.84 -24.76 -20.27
N MET A 322 2.06 -24.58 -19.77
CA MET A 322 2.78 -23.30 -19.78
C MET A 322 3.59 -23.20 -21.06
N TYR A 323 3.37 -22.18 -21.87
CA TYR A 323 4.09 -21.99 -23.12
C TYR A 323 4.40 -20.52 -23.34
N GLY A 324 5.49 -20.25 -24.06
CA GLY A 324 5.88 -18.88 -24.30
C GLY A 324 7.21 -18.72 -25.02
N THR A 325 7.70 -17.50 -25.01
CA THR A 325 8.96 -17.13 -25.65
C THR A 325 9.84 -16.32 -24.72
N ASN A 326 11.16 -16.47 -24.85
CA ASN A 326 12.15 -15.58 -24.24
C ASN A 326 12.98 -14.91 -25.33
N ARG A 327 13.01 -13.59 -25.34
CA ARG A 327 13.72 -12.78 -26.34
C ARG A 327 14.71 -11.84 -25.67
N ILE A 328 15.88 -11.66 -26.31
CA ILE A 328 16.82 -10.60 -26.00
C ILE A 328 16.32 -9.34 -26.71
N THR A 329 15.92 -8.31 -25.94
CA THR A 329 15.38 -7.06 -26.48
C THR A 329 16.46 -5.98 -26.62
N SER A 330 17.54 -6.04 -25.82
CA SER A 330 18.72 -5.21 -25.94
C SER A 330 19.96 -5.96 -25.45
N LEU A 331 21.10 -5.72 -26.09
CA LEU A 331 22.40 -6.24 -25.69
C LEU A 331 23.48 -5.24 -26.14
N GLU A 332 24.01 -4.48 -25.18
CA GLU A 332 24.86 -3.33 -25.43
C GLU A 332 26.10 -3.35 -24.54
N GLN A 333 27.22 -2.86 -25.05
CA GLN A 333 28.40 -2.64 -24.22
C GLN A 333 28.49 -1.17 -23.82
N GLY A 334 28.55 -0.95 -22.51
CA GLY A 334 28.74 0.37 -21.93
C GLY A 334 30.16 0.92 -22.13
N SER A 335 30.33 2.21 -21.91
CA SER A 335 31.63 2.89 -21.99
C SER A 335 32.63 2.41 -20.93
N ASP A 336 32.16 1.76 -19.88
CA ASP A 336 32.92 1.13 -18.80
C ASP A 336 33.39 -0.31 -19.16
N GLY A 337 33.06 -0.78 -20.38
CA GLY A 337 33.39 -2.13 -20.85
C GLY A 337 32.45 -3.23 -20.37
N GLN A 338 31.46 -2.90 -19.50
CA GLN A 338 30.45 -3.84 -19.07
C GLN A 338 29.41 -4.06 -20.17
N TRP A 339 28.80 -5.24 -20.18
CA TRP A 339 27.69 -5.59 -21.06
C TRP A 339 26.38 -5.54 -20.30
N THR A 340 25.38 -4.92 -20.89
CA THR A 340 24.01 -4.86 -20.39
C THR A 340 23.11 -5.69 -21.31
N CYS A 341 22.40 -6.65 -20.75
CA CYS A 341 21.44 -7.49 -21.46
C CYS A 341 20.04 -7.31 -20.90
N THR A 342 19.08 -6.96 -21.76
CA THR A 342 17.65 -6.95 -21.42
C THR A 342 16.97 -8.12 -22.10
N MET A 343 16.26 -8.94 -21.32
CA MET A 343 15.44 -10.06 -21.81
C MET A 343 13.98 -9.84 -21.46
N SER A 344 13.09 -10.31 -22.31
CA SER A 344 11.64 -10.31 -22.11
C SER A 344 11.09 -11.70 -22.31
N VAL A 345 10.37 -12.22 -21.29
CA VAL A 345 9.63 -13.48 -21.38
C VAL A 345 8.15 -13.18 -21.47
N GLU A 346 7.50 -13.73 -22.48
CA GLU A 346 6.06 -13.83 -22.59
C GLU A 346 5.65 -15.26 -22.28
N LEU A 347 4.81 -15.46 -21.27
CA LEU A 347 4.34 -16.77 -20.81
C LEU A 347 2.83 -16.80 -20.71
N SER A 348 2.22 -17.85 -21.28
CA SER A 348 0.81 -18.15 -21.18
C SER A 348 0.59 -19.50 -20.51
N VAL A 349 -0.55 -19.67 -19.83
CA VAL A 349 -0.97 -20.93 -19.22
C VAL A 349 -2.34 -21.32 -19.71
N TRP A 350 -2.42 -22.49 -20.37
CA TRP A 350 -3.64 -23.10 -20.83
C TRP A 350 -4.10 -24.20 -19.86
N ASP A 351 -5.35 -24.19 -19.45
CA ASP A 351 -5.95 -25.27 -18.68
C ASP A 351 -6.78 -26.18 -19.61
N PHE A 352 -6.35 -27.43 -19.78
CA PHE A 352 -7.01 -28.39 -20.66
C PHE A 352 -8.37 -28.86 -20.14
N VAL A 353 -8.64 -28.78 -18.82
CA VAL A 353 -9.93 -29.14 -18.23
C VAL A 353 -10.94 -28.04 -18.49
N ARG A 354 -10.55 -26.78 -18.28
CA ARG A 354 -11.42 -25.62 -18.56
C ARG A 354 -11.47 -25.26 -20.04
N ASN A 355 -10.49 -25.72 -20.80
CA ASN A 355 -10.31 -25.41 -22.22
C ASN A 355 -10.17 -23.90 -22.48
N GLU A 356 -9.40 -23.23 -21.63
CA GLU A 356 -9.18 -21.78 -21.72
C GLU A 356 -7.77 -21.39 -21.30
N LYS A 357 -7.34 -20.19 -21.71
CA LYS A 357 -6.14 -19.54 -21.20
C LYS A 357 -6.45 -18.92 -19.84
N THR A 358 -5.86 -19.48 -18.80
CA THR A 358 -6.14 -19.07 -17.41
C THR A 358 -5.17 -18.01 -16.87
N TYR A 359 -4.02 -17.84 -17.52
CA TYR A 359 -3.01 -16.90 -17.08
C TYR A 359 -2.11 -16.47 -18.25
N MET A 360 -1.63 -15.22 -18.18
CA MET A 360 -0.64 -14.67 -19.11
C MET A 360 0.19 -13.62 -18.38
N THR A 361 1.49 -13.60 -18.63
CA THR A 361 2.40 -12.60 -18.10
C THR A 361 3.48 -12.22 -19.10
N THR A 362 3.98 -11.00 -18.99
CA THR A 362 5.19 -10.53 -19.67
C THR A 362 6.11 -9.92 -18.63
N ILE A 363 7.31 -10.49 -18.50
CA ILE A 363 8.31 -9.98 -17.56
C ILE A 363 9.56 -9.61 -18.34
N THR A 364 10.01 -8.38 -18.15
CA THR A 364 11.26 -7.86 -18.71
C THR A 364 12.27 -7.65 -17.58
N HIS A 365 13.50 -8.05 -17.81
CA HIS A 365 14.58 -7.90 -16.85
C HIS A 365 15.88 -7.49 -17.52
N THR A 366 16.65 -6.65 -16.85
CA THR A 366 17.95 -6.16 -17.31
C THR A 366 19.04 -6.55 -16.31
N ALA A 367 20.10 -7.16 -16.81
CA ALA A 367 21.27 -7.51 -16.01
C ALA A 367 22.56 -7.06 -16.67
N VAL A 368 23.61 -6.92 -15.86
CA VAL A 368 24.94 -6.49 -16.27
C VAL A 368 25.92 -7.65 -16.10
N GLY A 369 26.89 -7.76 -17.00
CA GLY A 369 27.95 -8.76 -16.94
C GLY A 369 29.26 -8.27 -17.53
N SER A 370 30.37 -8.93 -17.16
CA SER A 370 31.71 -8.62 -17.66
C SER A 370 31.94 -9.01 -19.13
N SER A 371 31.02 -9.77 -19.71
CA SER A 371 31.01 -10.16 -21.13
C SER A 371 29.58 -10.31 -21.62
N GLU A 372 29.39 -10.31 -22.92
CA GLU A 372 28.12 -10.59 -23.59
C GLU A 372 27.44 -11.85 -23.03
N TYR A 373 28.18 -12.94 -22.96
CA TYR A 373 27.68 -14.22 -22.44
C TYR A 373 27.28 -14.12 -20.94
N ALA A 374 28.12 -13.47 -20.12
CA ALA A 374 27.84 -13.31 -18.70
C ALA A 374 26.58 -12.47 -18.46
N ALA A 375 26.39 -11.37 -19.18
CA ALA A 375 25.19 -10.54 -19.10
C ALA A 375 23.92 -11.32 -19.49
N MET A 376 23.97 -12.08 -20.58
CA MET A 376 22.84 -12.92 -21.01
C MET A 376 22.51 -14.03 -20.00
N GLU A 377 23.53 -14.72 -19.45
CA GLU A 377 23.30 -15.78 -18.44
C GLU A 377 22.75 -15.22 -17.14
N THR A 378 23.26 -14.07 -16.68
CA THR A 378 22.74 -13.40 -15.47
C THR A 378 21.28 -12.99 -15.69
N ALA A 379 20.98 -12.31 -16.80
CA ALA A 379 19.60 -11.90 -17.12
C ALA A 379 18.64 -13.09 -17.16
N ARG A 380 19.03 -14.20 -17.80
CA ARG A 380 18.21 -15.41 -17.88
C ARG A 380 18.02 -16.09 -16.53
N ASN A 381 19.08 -16.17 -15.71
CA ASN A 381 19.01 -16.77 -14.38
C ASN A 381 18.07 -16.00 -13.45
N GLU A 382 18.17 -14.67 -13.43
CA GLU A 382 17.32 -13.83 -12.60
C GLU A 382 15.87 -13.81 -13.10
N LEU A 383 15.67 -13.71 -14.41
CA LEU A 383 14.37 -13.73 -15.04
C LEU A 383 13.62 -15.06 -14.80
N ALA A 384 14.24 -16.19 -15.17
CA ALA A 384 13.61 -17.50 -15.08
C ALA A 384 13.69 -18.09 -13.67
N GLY A 385 14.81 -17.94 -12.98
CA GLY A 385 15.07 -18.56 -11.69
C GLY A 385 14.47 -17.81 -10.49
N SER A 386 14.09 -16.54 -10.65
CA SER A 386 13.54 -15.71 -9.58
C SER A 386 12.22 -15.05 -9.99
N LEU A 387 12.23 -14.13 -10.96
CA LEU A 387 11.07 -13.29 -11.25
C LEU A 387 9.86 -14.09 -11.75
N LEU A 388 10.05 -15.00 -12.72
CA LEU A 388 8.99 -15.88 -13.20
C LEU A 388 8.51 -16.86 -12.12
N VAL A 389 9.41 -17.40 -11.32
CA VAL A 389 9.06 -18.31 -10.22
C VAL A 389 8.18 -17.62 -9.21
N ASP A 390 8.54 -16.40 -8.82
CA ASP A 390 7.74 -15.61 -7.87
C ASP A 390 6.40 -15.22 -8.47
N ASP A 391 6.35 -14.87 -9.75
CA ASP A 391 5.11 -14.54 -10.41
C ASP A 391 4.15 -15.74 -10.47
N LEU A 392 4.64 -16.91 -10.91
CA LEU A 392 3.86 -18.14 -11.01
C LEU A 392 3.43 -18.69 -9.63
N ARG A 393 4.23 -18.47 -8.59
CA ARG A 393 3.94 -18.90 -7.22
C ARG A 393 2.67 -18.25 -6.66
N TYR A 394 2.36 -17.04 -7.08
CA TYR A 394 1.24 -16.27 -6.59
C TYR A 394 0.04 -16.22 -7.54
N ASN A 395 0.26 -16.40 -8.84
CA ASN A 395 -0.77 -16.12 -9.85
C ASN A 395 -1.31 -17.37 -10.58
N LEU A 396 -0.82 -18.58 -10.27
CA LEU A 396 -1.32 -19.82 -10.88
C LEU A 396 -2.53 -20.45 -10.17
#